data_2ed6da389f32f4435f927520decfeca3
#
_entry.id   2ed6da389f32f4435f927520decfeca3
#
_cell.length_a   1.000
_cell.length_b   1.000
_cell.length_c   1.000
_cell.angle_alpha   90.00
_cell.angle_beta   90.00
_cell.angle_gamma   90.00
#
_symmetry.space_group_name_H-M   'P 1'
#
loop_
_entity.id
_entity.type
_entity.pdbx_description
1 polymer ?
#
loop_
_entity_poly.entity_id
_entity_poly.type
_entity_poly.pdbx_seq_one_letter_code
_entity_poly.pdbx_strand_id
1 'polypeptide(L)'
;MHDPFQDLRPLAGTYATALAREAFSRGLATTAPDGTRKPITPGATPVVLPARVIAERHALAHTLAAAGFRMAQAIALGSSRELILGALSPLERRLFERSAPETRRLAIARVDFMVSTRPAALELNATIPAMPGYSDMAAGAFLSVVGRAAGMDPAAVRQLEAENGSNVEALHEALVTTSLEERGRPPERIAVLCRRNDSQLTEVDHLVGRFAELGTEAHRVYPDEASGGELFTAQGKTFDFVYRHLFVHRLSETPQPFLEAFFAGEAARESLLFNHPAAHVEAKSNFALLSRAVEEPGLAAVAGLGPEDLEAIRRAVPWTRVLAPGPARGPGGEALADLVAHVAAHPDGFVLKRAWDYGGKAVFVGPASGEPGFATRSEAAFGERLDWPDLVARAAADPRGGGFVVQAVVDVPRERHLLATPAGPVEGEVFVDYSAFASVGLRSEPAWGGVVRASASRIVNIQGGGGVLPLLMEPVWAKLRRALGAES
;
A
#
# COMPACT_ATOMS: atom_id res chain seq x y z
N MET A 1 -19.96 5.30 -19.47
CA MET A 1 -19.90 5.77 -18.06
C MET A 1 -19.80 7.29 -18.12
N HIS A 2 -20.64 8.01 -17.38
CA HIS A 2 -20.52 9.48 -17.30
C HIS A 2 -19.21 9.85 -16.58
N ASP A 3 -18.57 10.91 -17.07
CA ASP A 3 -17.33 11.44 -16.51
C ASP A 3 -17.65 12.35 -15.30
N PRO A 4 -17.33 11.95 -14.06
CA PRO A 4 -17.57 12.76 -12.86
C PRO A 4 -16.91 14.14 -12.92
N PHE A 5 -15.84 14.30 -13.69
CA PHE A 5 -15.16 15.58 -13.87
C PHE A 5 -16.09 16.58 -14.56
N GLN A 6 -16.80 16.16 -15.63
CA GLN A 6 -17.70 17.04 -16.36
C GLN A 6 -18.90 17.45 -15.52
N ASP A 7 -19.45 16.52 -14.74
CA ASP A 7 -20.62 16.79 -13.89
C ASP A 7 -20.27 17.76 -12.73
N LEU A 8 -19.07 17.66 -12.16
CA LEU A 8 -18.70 18.38 -10.94
C LEU A 8 -17.93 19.67 -11.18
N ARG A 9 -17.26 19.82 -12.31
CA ARG A 9 -16.44 21.00 -12.62
C ARG A 9 -17.19 22.33 -12.45
N PRO A 10 -18.44 22.47 -12.94
CA PRO A 10 -19.19 23.72 -12.76
C PRO A 10 -19.53 24.04 -11.30
N LEU A 11 -19.64 22.99 -10.46
CA LEU A 11 -20.07 23.10 -9.07
C LEU A 11 -18.89 23.17 -8.08
N ALA A 12 -17.66 22.86 -8.51
CA ALA A 12 -16.51 22.68 -7.63
C ALA A 12 -16.20 23.92 -6.76
N GLY A 13 -16.40 25.12 -7.29
CA GLY A 13 -16.23 26.38 -6.56
C GLY A 13 -17.14 26.51 -5.33
N THR A 14 -18.27 25.82 -5.31
CA THR A 14 -19.25 25.90 -4.21
C THR A 14 -18.90 24.98 -3.03
N TYR A 15 -18.15 23.88 -3.25
CA TYR A 15 -17.93 22.87 -2.23
C TYR A 15 -16.46 22.53 -1.94
N ALA A 16 -15.51 22.82 -2.84
CA ALA A 16 -14.12 22.33 -2.70
C ALA A 16 -13.42 22.81 -1.40
N THR A 17 -13.61 24.09 -1.02
CA THR A 17 -13.05 24.61 0.24
C THR A 17 -13.65 23.92 1.47
N ALA A 18 -14.97 23.65 1.44
CA ALA A 18 -15.64 22.91 2.51
C ALA A 18 -15.16 21.46 2.57
N LEU A 19 -14.95 20.83 1.41
CA LEU A 19 -14.40 19.47 1.30
C LEU A 19 -12.99 19.37 1.89
N ALA A 20 -12.10 20.31 1.57
CA ALA A 20 -10.74 20.32 2.13
C ALA A 20 -10.79 20.41 3.67
N ARG A 21 -11.68 21.23 4.23
CA ARG A 21 -11.87 21.35 5.70
C ARG A 21 -12.47 20.09 6.31
N GLU A 22 -13.50 19.54 5.71
CA GLU A 22 -14.16 18.31 6.19
C GLU A 22 -13.20 17.13 6.19
N ALA A 23 -12.44 16.93 5.10
CA ALA A 23 -11.44 15.89 4.99
C ALA A 23 -10.36 16.01 6.09
N PHE A 24 -9.85 17.23 6.33
CA PHE A 24 -8.91 17.49 7.40
C PHE A 24 -9.51 17.24 8.79
N SER A 25 -10.76 17.63 9.04
CA SER A 25 -11.46 17.39 10.31
C SER A 25 -11.67 15.90 10.58
N ARG A 26 -11.93 15.10 9.55
CA ARG A 26 -12.02 13.63 9.64
C ARG A 26 -10.68 12.95 9.89
N GLY A 27 -9.56 13.65 9.73
CA GLY A 27 -8.21 13.11 9.95
C GLY A 27 -7.43 12.82 8.66
N LEU A 28 -7.89 13.26 7.49
CA LEU A 28 -7.12 13.12 6.24
C LEU A 28 -5.89 14.04 6.27
N ALA A 29 -4.87 13.61 7.00
CA ALA A 29 -3.65 14.38 7.27
C ALA A 29 -2.49 13.44 7.60
N THR A 30 -1.27 13.87 7.31
CA THR A 30 -0.06 13.28 7.87
C THR A 30 0.34 14.03 9.14
N THR A 31 1.09 13.36 10.01
CA THR A 31 1.67 13.97 11.22
C THR A 31 3.16 14.20 11.02
N ALA A 32 3.62 15.43 11.18
CA ALA A 32 5.03 15.78 11.16
C ALA A 32 5.73 15.35 12.48
N PRO A 33 7.07 15.26 12.52
CA PRO A 33 7.80 14.88 13.74
C PRO A 33 7.54 15.79 14.97
N ASP A 34 7.17 17.04 14.75
CA ASP A 34 6.78 18.00 15.79
C ASP A 34 5.32 17.87 16.26
N GLY A 35 4.59 16.86 15.74
CA GLY A 35 3.19 16.63 16.03
C GLY A 35 2.22 17.47 15.17
N THR A 36 2.73 18.36 14.32
CA THR A 36 1.87 19.19 13.46
C THR A 36 1.18 18.34 12.41
N ARG A 37 -0.13 18.51 12.27
CA ARG A 37 -0.92 17.83 11.23
C ARG A 37 -0.82 18.59 9.91
N LYS A 38 -0.40 17.89 8.85
CA LYS A 38 -0.34 18.42 7.48
C LYS A 38 -1.48 17.80 6.66
N PRO A 39 -2.37 18.61 6.07
CA PRO A 39 -3.48 18.08 5.30
C PRO A 39 -3.00 17.28 4.10
N ILE A 40 -3.65 16.17 3.83
CA ILE A 40 -3.58 15.44 2.55
C ILE A 40 -4.67 16.04 1.67
N THR A 41 -4.32 16.39 0.44
CA THR A 41 -5.27 17.02 -0.51
C THR A 41 -6.31 15.98 -0.96
N PRO A 42 -7.62 16.18 -0.68
CA PRO A 42 -8.64 15.29 -1.20
C PRO A 42 -8.99 15.64 -2.66
N GLY A 43 -9.39 14.64 -3.43
CA GLY A 43 -10.02 14.89 -4.73
C GLY A 43 -11.38 15.56 -4.60
N ALA A 44 -11.62 16.61 -5.39
CA ALA A 44 -12.94 17.20 -5.55
C ALA A 44 -13.75 16.49 -6.65
N THR A 45 -13.13 15.59 -7.39
CA THR A 45 -13.79 14.63 -8.30
C THR A 45 -13.47 13.21 -7.84
N PRO A 46 -14.47 12.31 -7.76
CA PRO A 46 -14.25 10.92 -7.38
C PRO A 46 -13.76 10.08 -8.55
N VAL A 47 -13.12 8.96 -8.23
CA VAL A 47 -12.99 7.82 -9.14
C VAL A 47 -14.21 6.93 -8.91
N VAL A 48 -14.98 6.67 -9.95
CA VAL A 48 -16.21 5.87 -9.89
C VAL A 48 -15.98 4.53 -10.58
N LEU A 49 -16.19 3.45 -9.85
CA LEU A 49 -15.99 2.10 -10.38
C LEU A 49 -17.24 1.23 -10.21
N PRO A 50 -17.60 0.43 -11.24
CA PRO A 50 -18.57 -0.65 -11.08
C PRO A 50 -18.12 -1.66 -10.04
N ALA A 51 -19.05 -2.23 -9.27
CA ALA A 51 -18.76 -3.24 -8.26
C ALA A 51 -17.96 -4.43 -8.83
N ARG A 52 -18.28 -4.86 -10.07
CA ARG A 52 -17.53 -5.93 -10.77
C ARG A 52 -16.05 -5.59 -10.97
N VAL A 53 -15.72 -4.32 -11.26
CA VAL A 53 -14.32 -3.89 -11.48
C VAL A 53 -13.56 -3.87 -10.16
N ILE A 54 -14.22 -3.44 -9.08
CA ILE A 54 -13.63 -3.52 -7.72
C ILE A 54 -13.37 -4.98 -7.36
N ALA A 55 -14.35 -5.87 -7.57
CA ALA A 55 -14.20 -7.30 -7.31
C ALA A 55 -13.10 -7.96 -8.16
N GLU A 56 -12.99 -7.61 -9.45
CA GLU A 56 -11.93 -8.10 -10.33
C GLU A 56 -10.54 -7.65 -9.87
N ARG A 57 -10.41 -6.39 -9.42
CA ARG A 57 -9.15 -5.85 -8.88
C ARG A 57 -8.78 -6.50 -7.55
N HIS A 58 -9.77 -6.71 -6.68
CA HIS A 58 -9.58 -7.42 -5.42
C HIS A 58 -9.12 -8.86 -5.66
N ALA A 59 -9.81 -9.62 -6.54
CA ALA A 59 -9.42 -10.98 -6.89
C ALA A 59 -8.00 -11.06 -7.46
N LEU A 60 -7.64 -10.10 -8.32
CA LEU A 60 -6.27 -10.02 -8.86
C LEU A 60 -5.25 -9.69 -7.75
N ALA A 61 -5.56 -8.74 -6.86
CA ALA A 61 -4.69 -8.41 -5.73
C ALA A 61 -4.50 -9.59 -4.79
N HIS A 62 -5.58 -10.33 -4.48
CA HIS A 62 -5.52 -11.55 -3.69
C HIS A 62 -4.60 -12.60 -4.32
N THR A 63 -4.81 -12.91 -5.61
CA THR A 63 -3.98 -13.89 -6.33
C THR A 63 -2.50 -13.49 -6.33
N LEU A 64 -2.19 -12.21 -6.60
CA LEU A 64 -0.81 -11.71 -6.60
C LEU A 64 -0.21 -11.69 -5.20
N ALA A 65 -0.96 -11.29 -4.17
CA ALA A 65 -0.49 -11.31 -2.78
C ALA A 65 -0.22 -12.75 -2.31
N ALA A 66 -1.12 -13.69 -2.61
CA ALA A 66 -0.95 -15.10 -2.28
C ALA A 66 0.23 -15.73 -3.04
N ALA A 67 0.38 -15.45 -4.34
CA ALA A 67 1.53 -15.90 -5.12
C ALA A 67 2.84 -15.31 -4.58
N GLY A 68 2.86 -14.01 -4.29
CA GLY A 68 4.01 -13.31 -3.71
C GLY A 68 4.38 -13.85 -2.33
N PHE A 69 3.40 -14.13 -1.49
CA PHE A 69 3.62 -14.75 -0.19
C PHE A 69 4.24 -16.13 -0.32
N ARG A 70 3.67 -17.04 -1.15
CA ARG A 70 4.24 -18.38 -1.39
C ARG A 70 5.65 -18.32 -1.99
N MET A 71 5.88 -17.45 -2.97
CA MET A 71 7.20 -17.27 -3.59
C MET A 71 8.23 -16.81 -2.54
N ALA A 72 7.94 -15.76 -1.78
CA ALA A 72 8.86 -15.24 -0.78
C ALA A 72 9.19 -16.28 0.30
N GLN A 73 8.18 -17.01 0.81
CA GLN A 73 8.37 -18.07 1.80
C GLN A 73 9.22 -19.20 1.25
N ALA A 74 8.89 -19.72 0.05
CA ALA A 74 9.60 -20.84 -0.54
C ALA A 74 11.08 -20.51 -0.80
N ILE A 75 11.38 -19.31 -1.32
CA ILE A 75 12.76 -18.88 -1.59
C ILE A 75 13.51 -18.59 -0.30
N ALA A 76 12.88 -17.90 0.67
CA ALA A 76 13.53 -17.52 1.93
C ALA A 76 13.84 -18.73 2.82
N LEU A 77 13.08 -19.82 2.71
CA LEU A 77 13.32 -21.08 3.41
C LEU A 77 14.20 -22.06 2.61
N GLY A 78 14.47 -21.77 1.34
CA GLY A 78 15.25 -22.63 0.44
C GLY A 78 16.75 -22.27 0.39
N SER A 79 17.46 -22.93 -0.53
CA SER A 79 18.90 -22.71 -0.78
C SER A 79 19.21 -21.34 -1.40
N SER A 80 18.25 -20.71 -2.07
CA SER A 80 18.40 -19.40 -2.71
C SER A 80 17.95 -18.23 -1.81
N ARG A 81 17.89 -18.44 -0.52
CA ARG A 81 17.33 -17.52 0.48
C ARG A 81 17.87 -16.09 0.41
N GLU A 82 19.12 -15.91 0.01
CA GLU A 82 19.77 -14.59 -0.07
C GLU A 82 19.14 -13.68 -1.13
N LEU A 83 18.45 -14.23 -2.13
CA LEU A 83 17.68 -13.43 -3.10
C LEU A 83 16.57 -12.58 -2.45
N ILE A 84 16.08 -13.02 -1.31
CA ILE A 84 15.06 -12.33 -0.52
C ILE A 84 15.65 -11.81 0.80
N LEU A 85 16.32 -12.66 1.59
CA LEU A 85 16.80 -12.29 2.90
C LEU A 85 17.99 -11.32 2.87
N GLY A 86 18.74 -11.27 1.76
CA GLY A 86 19.80 -10.28 1.55
C GLY A 86 19.29 -8.83 1.50
N ALA A 87 17.99 -8.63 1.25
CA ALA A 87 17.37 -7.31 1.30
C ALA A 87 17.06 -6.83 2.72
N LEU A 88 16.87 -7.74 3.66
CA LEU A 88 16.38 -7.44 5.01
C LEU A 88 17.46 -6.88 5.92
N SER A 89 17.07 -6.03 6.87
CA SER A 89 17.94 -5.64 7.97
C SER A 89 18.31 -6.85 8.84
N PRO A 90 19.42 -6.80 9.61
CA PRO A 90 19.79 -7.89 10.49
C PRO A 90 18.71 -8.29 11.49
N LEU A 91 17.93 -7.32 11.98
CA LEU A 91 16.81 -7.60 12.91
C LEU A 91 15.67 -8.31 12.19
N GLU A 92 15.23 -7.80 11.03
CA GLU A 92 14.16 -8.43 10.25
C GLU A 92 14.52 -9.86 9.85
N ARG A 93 15.78 -10.10 9.47
CA ARG A 93 16.28 -11.42 9.13
C ARG A 93 16.23 -12.37 10.34
N ARG A 94 16.74 -11.95 11.51
CA ARG A 94 16.67 -12.76 12.74
C ARG A 94 15.22 -13.10 13.13
N LEU A 95 14.32 -12.12 13.06
CA LEU A 95 12.91 -12.35 13.40
C LEU A 95 12.23 -13.27 12.37
N PHE A 96 12.51 -13.10 11.09
CA PHE A 96 12.05 -14.05 10.07
C PHE A 96 12.52 -15.48 10.38
N GLU A 97 13.81 -15.70 10.61
CA GLU A 97 14.37 -17.03 10.87
C GLU A 97 13.74 -17.72 12.10
N ARG A 98 13.22 -16.95 13.07
CA ARG A 98 12.55 -17.46 14.28
C ARG A 98 11.04 -17.67 14.10
N SER A 99 10.36 -16.81 13.33
CA SER A 99 8.90 -16.81 13.21
C SER A 99 8.35 -17.35 11.87
N ALA A 100 9.20 -17.46 10.84
CA ALA A 100 8.73 -17.79 9.48
C ALA A 100 8.01 -19.13 9.33
N PRO A 101 8.42 -20.23 10.03
CA PRO A 101 7.72 -21.50 9.89
C PRO A 101 6.26 -21.42 10.34
N GLU A 102 5.93 -20.46 11.21
CA GLU A 102 4.58 -20.26 11.77
C GLU A 102 3.77 -19.22 10.99
N THR A 103 4.43 -18.39 10.16
CA THR A 103 3.75 -17.37 9.36
C THR A 103 3.01 -18.00 8.20
N ARG A 104 1.68 -18.14 8.32
CA ARG A 104 0.82 -18.80 7.33
C ARG A 104 -0.17 -17.86 6.65
N ARG A 105 -0.28 -16.63 7.14
CA ARG A 105 -1.33 -15.67 6.75
C ARG A 105 -0.83 -14.23 6.76
N LEU A 106 -1.51 -13.42 5.97
CA LEU A 106 -1.52 -11.96 6.08
C LEU A 106 -2.96 -11.53 6.32
N ALA A 107 -3.26 -10.92 7.47
CA ALA A 107 -4.59 -10.37 7.73
C ALA A 107 -4.93 -9.27 6.71
N ILE A 108 -3.92 -8.48 6.34
CA ILE A 108 -4.03 -7.48 5.29
C ILE A 108 -2.75 -7.44 4.45
N ALA A 109 -2.91 -7.34 3.14
CA ALA A 109 -1.91 -7.00 2.15
C ALA A 109 -2.46 -5.90 1.24
N ARG A 110 -1.60 -5.20 0.49
CA ARG A 110 -1.99 -4.19 -0.48
C ARG A 110 -1.13 -4.33 -1.73
N VAL A 111 -1.77 -4.46 -2.87
CA VAL A 111 -1.11 -4.43 -4.18
C VAL A 111 -1.38 -3.08 -4.84
N ASP A 112 -0.33 -2.36 -5.15
CA ASP A 112 -0.42 -1.04 -5.78
C ASP A 112 -0.39 -1.20 -7.30
N PHE A 113 -1.46 -0.76 -7.96
CA PHE A 113 -1.61 -0.83 -9.42
C PHE A 113 -1.57 0.56 -10.03
N MET A 114 -0.83 0.73 -11.11
CA MET A 114 -1.12 1.81 -12.03
C MET A 114 -2.31 1.43 -12.91
N VAL A 115 -3.23 2.39 -13.07
CA VAL A 115 -4.42 2.18 -13.88
C VAL A 115 -4.13 2.64 -15.30
N SER A 116 -4.00 1.67 -16.19
CA SER A 116 -3.91 1.88 -17.63
C SER A 116 -4.96 0.99 -18.31
N THR A 117 -4.84 0.74 -19.61
CA THR A 117 -5.68 -0.24 -20.32
C THR A 117 -5.64 -1.63 -19.67
N ARG A 118 -4.55 -1.94 -18.94
CA ARG A 118 -4.41 -3.15 -18.12
C ARG A 118 -3.89 -2.75 -16.72
N PRO A 119 -4.40 -3.36 -15.63
CA PRO A 119 -3.85 -3.11 -14.31
C PRO A 119 -2.40 -3.62 -14.26
N ALA A 120 -1.46 -2.76 -13.90
CA ALA A 120 -0.06 -3.11 -13.75
C ALA A 120 0.35 -3.00 -12.28
N ALA A 121 0.64 -4.13 -11.65
CA ALA A 121 1.05 -4.20 -10.25
C ALA A 121 2.48 -3.70 -10.10
N LEU A 122 2.68 -2.68 -9.29
CA LEU A 122 3.98 -2.03 -9.09
C LEU A 122 4.75 -2.58 -7.91
N GLU A 123 4.03 -2.93 -6.84
CA GLU A 123 4.59 -3.46 -5.60
C GLU A 123 3.52 -4.15 -4.75
N LEU A 124 3.97 -4.99 -3.84
CA LEU A 124 3.18 -5.65 -2.80
C LEU A 124 3.61 -5.10 -1.45
N ASN A 125 2.65 -4.65 -0.66
CA ASN A 125 2.83 -4.20 0.71
C ASN A 125 2.24 -5.24 1.66
N ALA A 126 3.06 -5.80 2.55
CA ALA A 126 2.67 -6.85 3.48
C ALA A 126 3.07 -6.54 4.93
N THR A 127 3.89 -5.51 5.12
CA THR A 127 4.42 -5.10 6.45
C THR A 127 3.47 -4.12 7.12
N ILE A 128 3.20 -3.00 6.45
CA ILE A 128 2.23 -1.98 6.87
C ILE A 128 1.41 -1.61 5.64
N PRO A 129 0.38 -2.37 5.28
CA PRO A 129 -0.50 -2.01 4.17
C PRO A 129 -1.45 -0.88 4.62
N ALA A 130 -0.91 0.30 4.80
CA ALA A 130 -1.62 1.49 5.25
C ALA A 130 -2.61 2.03 4.21
N MET A 131 -3.38 3.03 4.59
CA MET A 131 -4.34 3.81 3.79
C MET A 131 -5.81 3.34 3.77
N PRO A 132 -6.24 2.25 4.45
CA PRO A 132 -7.66 1.95 4.53
C PRO A 132 -8.45 3.13 5.15
N GLY A 133 -7.92 3.74 6.22
CA GLY A 133 -8.56 4.90 6.87
C GLY A 133 -8.57 6.14 5.99
N TYR A 134 -7.49 6.44 5.29
CA TYR A 134 -7.45 7.62 4.41
C TYR A 134 -8.40 7.51 3.22
N SER A 135 -8.60 6.31 2.68
CA SER A 135 -9.61 6.06 1.65
C SER A 135 -11.02 6.39 2.16
N ASP A 136 -11.37 5.87 3.34
CA ASP A 136 -12.69 6.06 3.94
C ASP A 136 -12.94 7.53 4.31
N MET A 137 -11.93 8.21 4.88
CA MET A 137 -12.00 9.65 5.19
C MET A 137 -12.23 10.50 3.94
N ALA A 138 -11.56 10.18 2.81
CA ALA A 138 -11.70 10.91 1.56
C ALA A 138 -13.10 10.71 0.96
N ALA A 139 -13.57 9.46 0.89
CA ALA A 139 -14.89 9.13 0.36
C ALA A 139 -16.01 9.71 1.23
N GLY A 140 -15.92 9.54 2.56
CA GLY A 140 -16.91 10.06 3.50
C GLY A 140 -16.96 11.60 3.51
N ALA A 141 -15.81 12.28 3.47
CA ALA A 141 -15.78 13.74 3.35
C ALA A 141 -16.44 14.24 2.07
N PHE A 142 -16.15 13.57 0.95
CA PHE A 142 -16.74 13.91 -0.34
C PHE A 142 -18.27 13.70 -0.32
N LEU A 143 -18.74 12.52 0.09
CA LEU A 143 -20.18 12.23 0.16
C LEU A 143 -20.91 13.19 1.09
N SER A 144 -20.32 13.48 2.25
CA SER A 144 -20.91 14.42 3.21
C SER A 144 -21.05 15.84 2.64
N VAL A 145 -20.00 16.37 2.03
CA VAL A 145 -19.99 17.77 1.58
C VAL A 145 -20.81 17.93 0.30
N VAL A 146 -20.60 17.06 -0.69
CA VAL A 146 -21.29 17.13 -1.98
C VAL A 146 -22.77 16.76 -1.82
N GLY A 147 -23.09 15.76 -0.98
CA GLY A 147 -24.47 15.40 -0.67
C GLY A 147 -25.25 16.54 -0.03
N ARG A 148 -24.64 17.25 0.94
CA ARG A 148 -25.26 18.47 1.51
C ARG A 148 -25.42 19.59 0.49
N ALA A 149 -24.41 19.79 -0.38
CA ALA A 149 -24.52 20.77 -1.47
C ALA A 149 -25.62 20.43 -2.47
N ALA A 150 -25.92 19.15 -2.65
CA ALA A 150 -27.03 18.63 -3.44
C ALA A 150 -28.39 18.66 -2.70
N GLY A 151 -28.46 19.20 -1.48
CA GLY A 151 -29.70 19.28 -0.70
C GLY A 151 -30.14 17.96 -0.05
N MET A 152 -29.27 16.96 0.03
CA MET A 152 -29.58 15.71 0.71
C MET A 152 -29.62 15.89 2.24
N ASP A 153 -30.55 15.20 2.88
CA ASP A 153 -30.58 15.17 4.34
C ASP A 153 -29.43 14.31 4.92
N PRO A 154 -29.06 14.53 6.20
CA PRO A 154 -27.93 13.81 6.81
C PRO A 154 -28.12 12.28 6.90
N ALA A 155 -29.36 11.77 6.93
CA ALA A 155 -29.61 10.34 6.97
C ALA A 155 -29.36 9.70 5.58
N ALA A 156 -29.80 10.37 4.52
CA ALA A 156 -29.52 9.95 3.15
C ALA A 156 -28.01 9.95 2.86
N VAL A 157 -27.25 10.94 3.35
CA VAL A 157 -25.78 10.98 3.22
C VAL A 157 -25.13 9.80 3.95
N ARG A 158 -25.52 9.53 5.20
CA ARG A 158 -25.00 8.35 5.94
C ARG A 158 -25.33 7.03 5.24
N GLN A 159 -26.50 6.93 4.62
CA GLN A 159 -26.86 5.77 3.83
C GLN A 159 -25.93 5.59 2.61
N LEU A 160 -25.56 6.69 1.92
CA LEU A 160 -24.58 6.64 0.83
C LEU A 160 -23.20 6.21 1.32
N GLU A 161 -22.75 6.72 2.49
CA GLU A 161 -21.47 6.31 3.08
C GLU A 161 -21.49 4.79 3.39
N ALA A 162 -22.56 4.27 3.98
CA ALA A 162 -22.70 2.85 4.28
C ALA A 162 -22.75 1.97 3.01
N GLU A 163 -23.47 2.41 1.98
CA GLU A 163 -23.56 1.68 0.71
C GLU A 163 -22.22 1.69 -0.06
N ASN A 164 -21.39 2.71 0.14
CA ASN A 164 -20.07 2.78 -0.49
C ASN A 164 -19.08 1.77 0.11
N GLY A 165 -19.35 1.28 1.32
CA GLY A 165 -18.49 0.38 2.07
C GLY A 165 -17.32 1.08 2.75
N SER A 166 -16.56 0.32 3.54
CA SER A 166 -15.44 0.84 4.32
C SER A 166 -14.27 -0.15 4.34
N ASN A 167 -13.08 0.33 3.98
CA ASN A 167 -11.86 -0.47 4.09
C ASN A 167 -11.45 -0.70 5.56
N VAL A 168 -11.83 0.20 6.47
CA VAL A 168 -11.57 0.02 7.90
C VAL A 168 -12.47 -1.07 8.48
N GLU A 169 -13.72 -1.17 8.04
CA GLU A 169 -14.60 -2.28 8.42
C GLU A 169 -14.07 -3.61 7.88
N ALA A 170 -13.62 -3.65 6.63
CA ALA A 170 -12.98 -4.83 6.06
C ALA A 170 -11.70 -5.23 6.82
N LEU A 171 -10.87 -4.27 7.23
CA LEU A 171 -9.71 -4.53 8.08
C LEU A 171 -10.13 -5.12 9.43
N HIS A 172 -11.11 -4.52 10.09
CA HIS A 172 -11.63 -5.03 11.36
C HIS A 172 -12.14 -6.46 11.20
N GLU A 173 -12.94 -6.74 10.16
CA GLU A 173 -13.44 -8.09 9.84
C GLU A 173 -12.29 -9.08 9.61
N ALA A 174 -11.22 -8.68 8.91
CA ALA A 174 -10.03 -9.52 8.70
C ALA A 174 -9.34 -9.88 10.04
N LEU A 175 -9.20 -8.90 10.96
CA LEU A 175 -8.61 -9.15 12.27
C LEU A 175 -9.51 -10.05 13.14
N VAL A 176 -10.82 -9.83 13.14
CA VAL A 176 -11.79 -10.68 13.83
C VAL A 176 -11.78 -12.09 13.26
N THR A 177 -11.84 -12.25 11.93
CA THR A 177 -11.79 -13.55 11.26
C THR A 177 -10.50 -14.29 11.59
N THR A 178 -9.36 -13.58 11.59
CA THR A 178 -8.07 -14.14 12.00
C THR A 178 -8.14 -14.68 13.42
N SER A 179 -8.69 -13.91 14.38
CA SER A 179 -8.83 -14.36 15.77
C SER A 179 -9.76 -15.56 15.90
N LEU A 180 -10.89 -15.55 15.19
CA LEU A 180 -11.82 -16.68 15.17
C LEU A 180 -11.17 -17.96 14.61
N GLU A 181 -10.39 -17.86 13.56
CA GLU A 181 -9.73 -19.02 12.96
C GLU A 181 -8.55 -19.54 13.80
N GLU A 182 -7.83 -18.67 14.52
CA GLU A 182 -6.69 -19.07 15.38
C GLU A 182 -7.13 -19.54 16.75
N ARG A 183 -8.21 -18.98 17.33
CA ARG A 183 -8.59 -19.18 18.73
C ARG A 183 -10.03 -19.57 18.97
N GLY A 184 -10.90 -19.56 17.94
CA GLY A 184 -12.33 -19.83 18.07
C GLY A 184 -13.14 -18.69 18.73
N ARG A 185 -12.55 -17.51 18.97
CA ARG A 185 -13.24 -16.34 19.56
C ARG A 185 -12.76 -15.04 18.92
N PRO A 186 -13.62 -13.99 18.87
CA PRO A 186 -13.17 -12.67 18.41
C PRO A 186 -12.19 -12.05 19.41
N PRO A 187 -11.41 -11.04 18.99
CA PRO A 187 -10.55 -10.30 19.91
C PRO A 187 -11.39 -9.47 20.88
N GLU A 188 -11.02 -9.48 22.16
CA GLU A 188 -11.62 -8.61 23.16
C GLU A 188 -11.05 -7.21 23.10
N ARG A 189 -9.71 -7.11 22.91
CA ARG A 189 -9.01 -5.84 22.87
C ARG A 189 -7.85 -5.87 21.87
N ILE A 190 -7.85 -4.90 20.96
CA ILE A 190 -6.83 -4.75 19.93
C ILE A 190 -5.85 -3.63 20.31
N ALA A 191 -4.53 -3.93 20.37
CA ALA A 191 -3.49 -2.92 20.35
C ALA A 191 -3.13 -2.59 18.90
N VAL A 192 -3.25 -1.32 18.50
CA VAL A 192 -2.67 -0.84 17.24
C VAL A 192 -1.28 -0.30 17.56
N LEU A 193 -0.27 -1.14 17.30
CA LEU A 193 1.12 -0.85 17.66
C LEU A 193 1.79 -0.01 16.59
N CYS A 194 2.11 1.25 16.89
CA CYS A 194 2.71 2.22 15.97
C CYS A 194 3.81 3.04 16.65
N ARG A 195 4.61 3.78 15.86
CA ARG A 195 5.65 4.68 16.40
C ARG A 195 5.06 5.99 16.91
N ARG A 196 5.70 6.62 17.91
CA ARG A 196 5.31 7.95 18.42
C ARG A 196 5.34 9.04 17.35
N ASN A 197 6.33 8.98 16.45
CA ASN A 197 6.51 9.95 15.36
C ASN A 197 6.10 9.35 14.01
N ASP A 198 5.05 8.52 14.00
CA ASP A 198 4.53 7.98 12.75
C ASP A 198 3.82 9.07 11.96
N SER A 199 4.09 9.16 10.67
CA SER A 199 3.40 10.12 9.80
C SER A 199 1.91 9.81 9.63
N GLN A 200 1.46 8.60 10.00
CA GLN A 200 0.09 8.11 9.83
C GLN A 200 -0.69 8.04 11.16
N LEU A 201 -0.28 8.78 12.20
CA LEU A 201 -0.99 8.76 13.50
C LEU A 201 -2.47 9.12 13.39
N THR A 202 -2.84 10.01 12.46
CA THR A 202 -4.25 10.35 12.22
C THR A 202 -5.05 9.16 11.65
N GLU A 203 -4.42 8.34 10.82
CA GLU A 203 -5.02 7.09 10.35
C GLU A 203 -5.17 6.08 11.49
N VAL A 204 -4.12 5.91 12.31
CA VAL A 204 -4.17 5.02 13.48
C VAL A 204 -5.28 5.42 14.44
N ASP A 205 -5.44 6.72 14.72
CA ASP A 205 -6.52 7.24 15.58
C ASP A 205 -7.91 6.94 14.98
N HIS A 206 -8.04 7.04 13.66
CA HIS A 206 -9.27 6.69 12.95
C HIS A 206 -9.57 5.18 13.06
N LEU A 207 -8.56 4.32 12.85
CA LEU A 207 -8.72 2.86 13.03
C LEU A 207 -9.20 2.52 14.44
N VAL A 208 -8.56 3.08 15.47
CA VAL A 208 -8.93 2.86 16.88
C VAL A 208 -10.37 3.26 17.14
N GLY A 209 -10.78 4.45 16.68
CA GLY A 209 -12.15 4.92 16.83
C GLY A 209 -13.17 4.03 16.13
N ARG A 210 -12.91 3.64 14.88
CA ARG A 210 -13.82 2.77 14.12
C ARG A 210 -13.92 1.35 14.70
N PHE A 211 -12.82 0.76 15.16
CA PHE A 211 -12.86 -0.56 15.81
C PHE A 211 -13.73 -0.54 17.06
N ALA A 212 -13.65 0.55 17.86
CA ALA A 212 -14.51 0.72 19.02
C ALA A 212 -16.00 0.84 18.63
N GLU A 213 -16.32 1.60 17.57
CA GLU A 213 -17.69 1.71 17.03
C GLU A 213 -18.21 0.38 16.49
N LEU A 214 -17.34 -0.49 15.98
CA LEU A 214 -17.64 -1.85 15.51
C LEU A 214 -17.70 -2.89 16.65
N GLY A 215 -17.56 -2.45 17.90
CA GLY A 215 -17.74 -3.27 19.09
C GLY A 215 -16.49 -3.96 19.63
N THR A 216 -15.28 -3.61 19.13
CA THR A 216 -14.02 -4.13 19.65
C THR A 216 -13.22 -3.01 20.32
N GLU A 217 -12.92 -3.15 21.62
CA GLU A 217 -12.07 -2.17 22.31
C GLU A 217 -10.68 -2.12 21.63
N ALA A 218 -10.23 -0.93 21.24
CA ALA A 218 -8.96 -0.74 20.58
C ALA A 218 -8.17 0.43 21.15
N HIS A 219 -6.85 0.32 21.17
CA HIS A 219 -5.96 1.36 21.68
C HIS A 219 -4.74 1.52 20.79
N ARG A 220 -4.34 2.77 20.59
CA ARG A 220 -3.01 3.07 20.06
C ARG A 220 -1.96 2.80 21.13
N VAL A 221 -0.96 2.00 20.80
CA VAL A 221 0.13 1.60 21.69
C VAL A 221 1.47 1.93 21.04
N TYR A 222 2.40 2.39 21.84
CA TYR A 222 3.77 2.67 21.39
C TYR A 222 4.76 1.60 21.89
N PRO A 223 5.86 1.37 21.16
CA PRO A 223 6.85 0.34 21.52
C PRO A 223 7.38 0.43 22.96
N ASP A 224 7.64 1.64 23.46
CA ASP A 224 8.16 1.91 24.79
C ASP A 224 7.13 1.71 25.92
N GLU A 225 5.86 1.55 25.59
CA GLU A 225 4.77 1.23 26.52
C GLU A 225 4.52 -0.28 26.62
N ALA A 226 5.09 -1.05 25.68
CA ALA A 226 4.80 -2.47 25.54
C ALA A 226 5.59 -3.30 26.56
N SER A 227 4.88 -4.21 27.20
CA SER A 227 5.40 -5.23 28.11
C SER A 227 4.48 -6.45 28.07
N GLY A 228 4.78 -7.50 28.80
CA GLY A 228 3.88 -8.62 28.92
C GLY A 228 4.46 -9.86 29.57
N GLY A 229 3.57 -10.80 29.87
CA GLY A 229 3.83 -12.17 30.27
C GLY A 229 3.12 -13.09 29.27
N GLU A 230 2.00 -13.72 29.70
CA GLU A 230 1.15 -14.51 28.80
C GLU A 230 0.42 -13.65 27.76
N LEU A 231 0.02 -12.42 28.14
CA LEU A 231 -0.62 -11.45 27.29
C LEU A 231 0.27 -10.23 27.06
N PHE A 232 0.14 -9.61 25.88
CA PHE A 232 0.69 -8.30 25.59
C PHE A 232 0.04 -7.25 26.49
N THR A 233 0.83 -6.40 27.12
CA THR A 233 0.36 -5.39 28.09
C THR A 233 0.91 -4.02 27.74
N ALA A 234 0.06 -3.02 27.81
CA ALA A 234 0.42 -1.61 27.67
C ALA A 234 -0.61 -0.73 28.38
N GLN A 235 -0.21 0.44 28.87
CA GLN A 235 -1.13 1.45 29.47
C GLN A 235 -2.02 0.86 30.59
N GLY A 236 -1.52 -0.14 31.36
CA GLY A 236 -2.28 -0.83 32.40
C GLY A 236 -3.37 -1.79 31.90
N LYS A 237 -3.39 -2.11 30.61
CA LYS A 237 -4.35 -3.01 29.96
C LYS A 237 -3.63 -4.21 29.35
N THR A 238 -4.36 -5.32 29.22
CA THR A 238 -3.92 -6.50 28.46
C THR A 238 -4.61 -6.53 27.11
N PHE A 239 -3.90 -7.03 26.10
CA PHE A 239 -4.39 -7.12 24.72
C PHE A 239 -4.24 -8.55 24.23
N ASP A 240 -5.30 -9.11 23.73
CA ASP A 240 -5.29 -10.43 23.13
C ASP A 240 -5.04 -10.41 21.61
N PHE A 241 -5.02 -9.22 21.02
CA PHE A 241 -4.64 -9.01 19.61
C PHE A 241 -3.78 -7.77 19.45
N VAL A 242 -2.69 -7.89 18.68
CA VAL A 242 -1.80 -6.78 18.31
C VAL A 242 -1.80 -6.63 16.79
N TYR A 243 -2.41 -5.54 16.31
CA TYR A 243 -2.28 -5.12 14.93
C TYR A 243 -1.01 -4.26 14.79
N ARG A 244 -0.02 -4.80 14.10
CA ARG A 244 1.28 -4.16 13.95
C ARG A 244 1.27 -3.11 12.84
N HIS A 245 1.32 -1.84 13.21
CA HIS A 245 1.44 -0.68 12.31
C HIS A 245 2.83 -0.02 12.44
N LEU A 246 3.89 -0.86 12.41
CA LEU A 246 5.27 -0.39 12.43
C LEU A 246 6.20 -1.33 11.65
N PHE A 247 7.22 -0.76 10.99
CA PHE A 247 8.30 -1.52 10.37
C PHE A 247 9.25 -2.08 11.44
N VAL A 248 9.55 -3.37 11.37
CA VAL A 248 10.39 -4.06 12.35
C VAL A 248 11.78 -3.46 12.45
N HIS A 249 12.41 -3.07 11.34
CA HIS A 249 13.73 -2.46 11.35
C HIS A 249 13.80 -1.16 12.18
N ARG A 250 12.66 -0.49 12.40
CA ARG A 250 12.60 0.71 13.25
C ARG A 250 12.80 0.42 14.73
N LEU A 251 12.61 -0.82 15.19
CA LEU A 251 12.94 -1.20 16.56
C LEU A 251 14.44 -1.13 16.85
N SER A 252 15.30 -1.24 15.84
CA SER A 252 16.73 -1.05 16.01
C SER A 252 17.14 0.39 16.37
N GLU A 253 16.29 1.38 16.09
CA GLU A 253 16.47 2.79 16.48
C GLU A 253 16.27 2.99 18.00
N THR A 254 15.38 2.16 18.60
CA THR A 254 15.11 2.14 20.04
C THR A 254 14.89 0.68 20.44
N PRO A 255 15.94 -0.04 20.87
CA PRO A 255 15.85 -1.46 21.17
C PRO A 255 14.74 -1.78 22.19
N GLN A 256 13.91 -2.74 21.86
CA GLN A 256 12.77 -3.19 22.65
C GLN A 256 12.81 -4.73 22.79
N PRO A 257 13.57 -5.28 23.75
CA PRO A 257 13.76 -6.73 23.90
C PRO A 257 12.46 -7.52 24.02
N PHE A 258 11.46 -6.95 24.71
CA PHE A 258 10.13 -7.58 24.82
C PHE A 258 9.46 -7.72 23.44
N LEU A 259 9.47 -6.66 22.63
CA LEU A 259 8.86 -6.71 21.30
C LEU A 259 9.62 -7.64 20.35
N GLU A 260 10.94 -7.68 20.43
CA GLU A 260 11.72 -8.64 19.63
C GLU A 260 11.34 -10.08 19.99
N ALA A 261 11.23 -10.42 21.28
CA ALA A 261 10.78 -11.72 21.73
C ALA A 261 9.32 -12.01 21.35
N PHE A 262 8.43 -11.02 21.46
CA PHE A 262 7.03 -11.15 21.05
C PHE A 262 6.92 -11.40 19.54
N PHE A 263 7.63 -10.62 18.71
CA PHE A 263 7.62 -10.80 17.26
C PHE A 263 8.27 -12.12 16.80
N ALA A 264 9.12 -12.68 17.63
CA ALA A 264 9.69 -14.02 17.41
C ALA A 264 8.78 -15.16 17.92
N GLY A 265 7.63 -14.86 18.53
CA GLY A 265 6.73 -15.86 19.11
C GLY A 265 7.18 -16.43 20.45
N GLU A 266 8.09 -15.76 21.15
CA GLU A 266 8.68 -16.23 22.41
C GLU A 266 8.07 -15.62 23.67
N ALA A 267 7.30 -14.54 23.50
CA ALA A 267 6.64 -13.82 24.59
C ALA A 267 5.15 -13.56 24.22
N ALA A 268 4.34 -13.29 25.24
CA ALA A 268 2.91 -12.95 25.11
C ALA A 268 2.13 -13.95 24.25
N ARG A 269 2.25 -15.24 24.56
CA ARG A 269 1.70 -16.38 23.79
C ARG A 269 0.17 -16.36 23.61
N GLU A 270 -0.53 -15.72 24.55
CA GLU A 270 -1.97 -15.54 24.49
C GLU A 270 -2.40 -14.34 23.61
N SER A 271 -1.45 -13.58 23.07
CA SER A 271 -1.73 -12.46 22.19
C SER A 271 -1.38 -12.79 20.73
N LEU A 272 -2.34 -12.60 19.82
CA LEU A 272 -2.10 -12.74 18.39
C LEU A 272 -1.39 -11.50 17.84
N LEU A 273 -0.43 -11.72 16.95
CA LEU A 273 0.27 -10.66 16.23
C LEU A 273 -0.05 -10.71 14.73
N PHE A 274 -0.55 -9.62 14.14
CA PHE A 274 -0.74 -9.48 12.70
C PHE A 274 -0.44 -8.05 12.19
N ASN A 275 0.18 -7.91 11.00
CA ASN A 275 0.80 -9.05 10.32
C ASN A 275 2.08 -9.44 11.09
N HIS A 276 2.43 -10.71 11.01
CA HIS A 276 3.76 -11.15 11.45
C HIS A 276 4.86 -10.39 10.70
N PRO A 277 6.14 -10.42 11.13
CA PRO A 277 7.24 -9.85 10.37
C PRO A 277 7.26 -10.39 8.93
N ALA A 278 6.85 -9.58 7.96
CA ALA A 278 6.60 -9.98 6.57
C ALA A 278 7.43 -9.16 5.55
N ALA A 279 8.55 -8.57 5.99
CA ALA A 279 9.43 -7.78 5.13
C ALA A 279 9.95 -8.56 3.90
N HIS A 280 10.17 -9.86 4.04
CA HIS A 280 10.57 -10.76 2.96
C HIS A 280 9.51 -10.85 1.85
N VAL A 281 8.23 -10.72 2.16
CA VAL A 281 7.13 -10.72 1.18
C VAL A 281 7.09 -9.40 0.40
N GLU A 282 7.37 -8.29 1.09
CA GLU A 282 7.29 -6.93 0.53
C GLU A 282 8.55 -6.53 -0.24
N ALA A 283 9.68 -7.23 -0.06
CA ALA A 283 10.91 -6.96 -0.80
C ALA A 283 10.67 -7.01 -2.31
N LYS A 284 11.06 -5.96 -3.04
CA LYS A 284 10.79 -5.84 -4.49
C LYS A 284 11.53 -6.87 -5.33
N SER A 285 12.57 -7.52 -4.76
CA SER A 285 13.16 -8.73 -5.33
C SER A 285 12.16 -9.87 -5.47
N ASN A 286 11.11 -9.94 -4.63
CA ASN A 286 10.01 -10.87 -4.78
C ASN A 286 9.25 -10.67 -6.10
N PHE A 287 9.02 -9.41 -6.52
CA PHE A 287 8.43 -9.12 -7.83
C PHE A 287 9.34 -9.56 -9.00
N ALA A 288 10.65 -9.45 -8.86
CA ALA A 288 11.59 -9.97 -9.85
C ALA A 288 11.49 -11.51 -9.96
N LEU A 289 11.29 -12.20 -8.84
CA LEU A 289 11.08 -13.65 -8.81
C LEU A 289 9.74 -14.05 -9.44
N LEU A 290 8.65 -13.35 -9.10
CA LEU A 290 7.34 -13.56 -9.73
C LEU A 290 7.40 -13.36 -11.25
N SER A 291 8.03 -12.27 -11.71
CA SER A 291 8.21 -12.00 -13.15
C SER A 291 9.02 -13.09 -13.86
N ARG A 292 10.04 -13.66 -13.19
CA ARG A 292 10.83 -14.78 -13.72
C ARG A 292 10.07 -16.10 -13.74
N ALA A 293 9.20 -16.35 -12.75
CA ALA A 293 8.45 -17.59 -12.65
C ALA A 293 7.56 -17.88 -13.87
N VAL A 294 7.15 -16.83 -14.60
CA VAL A 294 6.41 -16.99 -15.87
C VAL A 294 7.27 -17.63 -16.97
N GLU A 295 8.58 -17.45 -16.90
CA GLU A 295 9.55 -17.94 -17.88
C GLU A 295 10.31 -19.20 -17.40
N GLU A 296 10.34 -19.43 -16.08
CA GLU A 296 11.13 -20.46 -15.41
C GLU A 296 10.22 -21.46 -14.66
N PRO A 297 9.76 -22.56 -15.31
CA PRO A 297 8.85 -23.51 -14.67
C PRO A 297 9.37 -24.10 -13.35
N GLY A 298 10.70 -24.26 -13.22
CA GLY A 298 11.32 -24.74 -11.99
C GLY A 298 11.13 -23.76 -10.82
N LEU A 299 11.22 -22.45 -11.07
CA LEU A 299 10.97 -21.42 -10.06
C LEU A 299 9.49 -21.38 -9.66
N ALA A 300 8.59 -21.50 -10.64
CA ALA A 300 7.15 -21.58 -10.39
C ALA A 300 6.81 -22.81 -9.52
N ALA A 301 7.39 -23.95 -9.82
CA ALA A 301 7.16 -25.20 -9.08
C ALA A 301 7.65 -25.11 -7.61
N VAL A 302 8.82 -24.51 -7.37
CA VAL A 302 9.35 -24.28 -6.00
C VAL A 302 8.38 -23.48 -5.15
N ALA A 303 7.71 -22.49 -5.73
CA ALA A 303 6.73 -21.65 -5.03
C ALA A 303 5.30 -22.22 -5.07
N GLY A 304 5.07 -23.38 -5.68
CA GLY A 304 3.74 -23.97 -5.83
C GLY A 304 2.76 -23.09 -6.60
N LEU A 305 3.26 -22.36 -7.63
CA LEU A 305 2.42 -21.50 -8.46
C LEU A 305 1.69 -22.33 -9.52
N GLY A 306 0.36 -22.23 -9.52
CA GLY A 306 -0.49 -22.88 -10.53
C GLY A 306 -0.69 -22.03 -11.79
N PRO A 307 -1.41 -22.58 -12.79
CA PRO A 307 -1.69 -21.87 -14.05
C PRO A 307 -2.40 -20.52 -13.84
N GLU A 308 -3.28 -20.43 -12.85
CA GLU A 308 -4.05 -19.23 -12.52
C GLU A 308 -3.14 -18.13 -11.96
N ASP A 309 -2.20 -18.50 -11.08
CA ASP A 309 -1.19 -17.58 -10.54
C ASP A 309 -0.31 -17.03 -11.66
N LEU A 310 0.19 -17.92 -12.51
CA LEU A 310 1.08 -17.55 -13.63
C LEU A 310 0.37 -16.66 -14.65
N GLU A 311 -0.92 -16.86 -14.88
CA GLU A 311 -1.71 -16.00 -15.75
C GLU A 311 -1.93 -14.62 -15.11
N ALA A 312 -2.25 -14.55 -13.83
CA ALA A 312 -2.37 -13.29 -13.10
C ALA A 312 -1.05 -12.50 -13.10
N ILE A 313 0.08 -13.19 -12.86
CA ILE A 313 1.42 -12.59 -12.91
C ILE A 313 1.72 -12.06 -14.32
N ARG A 314 1.52 -12.87 -15.36
CA ARG A 314 1.75 -12.48 -16.77
C ARG A 314 0.93 -11.26 -17.17
N ARG A 315 -0.32 -11.21 -16.69
CA ARG A 315 -1.26 -10.12 -17.01
C ARG A 315 -0.92 -8.83 -16.30
N ALA A 316 -0.43 -8.89 -15.05
CA ALA A 316 -0.40 -7.72 -14.18
C ALA A 316 1.00 -7.34 -13.66
N VAL A 317 1.95 -8.26 -13.58
CA VAL A 317 3.30 -7.94 -13.09
C VAL A 317 4.17 -7.49 -14.27
N PRO A 318 4.60 -6.22 -14.33
CA PRO A 318 5.53 -5.77 -15.35
C PRO A 318 6.83 -6.58 -15.27
N TRP A 319 7.50 -6.76 -16.43
CA TRP A 319 8.81 -7.38 -16.44
C TRP A 319 9.72 -6.74 -15.39
N THR A 320 10.29 -7.56 -14.52
CA THR A 320 11.11 -7.11 -13.39
C THR A 320 12.29 -8.04 -13.19
N ARG A 321 13.49 -7.50 -12.99
CA ARG A 321 14.73 -8.26 -12.72
C ARG A 321 15.51 -7.61 -11.58
N VAL A 322 16.32 -8.39 -10.89
CA VAL A 322 17.38 -7.84 -10.04
C VAL A 322 18.41 -7.16 -10.94
N LEU A 323 18.78 -5.94 -10.62
CA LEU A 323 19.75 -5.16 -11.39
C LEU A 323 21.17 -5.64 -11.07
N ALA A 324 21.72 -6.47 -11.95
CA ALA A 324 23.07 -7.03 -11.80
C ALA A 324 23.74 -7.11 -13.19
N PRO A 325 25.10 -6.98 -13.25
CA PRO A 325 25.83 -7.20 -14.50
C PRO A 325 25.65 -8.63 -15.02
N GLY A 326 25.70 -8.78 -16.33
CA GLY A 326 25.67 -10.07 -17.02
C GLY A 326 24.43 -10.29 -17.87
N PRO A 327 24.35 -11.47 -18.50
CA PRO A 327 23.31 -11.78 -19.46
C PRO A 327 21.93 -11.91 -18.80
N ALA A 328 20.91 -11.43 -19.50
CA ALA A 328 19.52 -11.50 -19.03
C ALA A 328 18.56 -11.69 -20.23
N ARG A 329 17.30 -11.95 -19.93
CA ARG A 329 16.21 -11.87 -20.91
C ARG A 329 15.50 -10.52 -20.72
N GLY A 330 15.38 -9.75 -21.80
CA GLY A 330 14.74 -8.45 -21.80
C GLY A 330 13.21 -8.49 -21.77
N PRO A 331 12.54 -7.33 -21.69
CA PRO A 331 11.08 -7.23 -21.60
C PRO A 331 10.33 -7.84 -22.78
N GLY A 332 10.89 -7.80 -24.00
CA GLY A 332 10.34 -8.44 -25.20
C GLY A 332 10.75 -9.90 -25.38
N GLY A 333 11.48 -10.48 -24.43
CA GLY A 333 11.99 -11.86 -24.52
C GLY A 333 13.34 -11.98 -25.25
N GLU A 334 13.94 -10.87 -25.69
CA GLU A 334 15.24 -10.80 -26.34
C GLU A 334 16.39 -11.17 -25.39
N ALA A 335 17.46 -11.72 -25.94
CA ALA A 335 18.67 -12.01 -25.17
C ALA A 335 19.52 -10.74 -25.03
N LEU A 336 19.79 -10.32 -23.80
CA LEU A 336 20.67 -9.21 -23.47
C LEU A 336 22.04 -9.76 -23.07
N ALA A 337 23.11 -9.20 -23.65
CA ALA A 337 24.48 -9.56 -23.29
C ALA A 337 24.85 -9.06 -21.87
N ASP A 338 24.37 -7.86 -21.52
CA ASP A 338 24.54 -7.27 -20.19
C ASP A 338 23.32 -6.42 -19.84
N LEU A 339 22.67 -6.75 -18.72
CA LEU A 339 21.46 -6.08 -18.25
C LEU A 339 21.73 -4.62 -17.87
N VAL A 340 22.85 -4.36 -17.16
CA VAL A 340 23.16 -3.00 -16.65
C VAL A 340 23.43 -2.08 -17.82
N ALA A 341 24.25 -2.51 -18.79
CA ALA A 341 24.54 -1.74 -20.00
C ALA A 341 23.27 -1.46 -20.82
N HIS A 342 22.38 -2.47 -20.95
CA HIS A 342 21.12 -2.30 -21.66
C HIS A 342 20.21 -1.24 -20.98
N VAL A 343 20.04 -1.33 -19.66
CA VAL A 343 19.22 -0.40 -18.89
C VAL A 343 19.78 1.02 -18.93
N ALA A 344 21.10 1.16 -18.83
CA ALA A 344 21.79 2.46 -18.94
C ALA A 344 21.55 3.14 -20.29
N ALA A 345 21.52 2.35 -21.38
CA ALA A 345 21.31 2.86 -22.74
C ALA A 345 19.84 3.20 -23.07
N HIS A 346 18.87 2.72 -22.28
CA HIS A 346 17.44 2.82 -22.62
C HIS A 346 16.60 3.41 -21.45
N PRO A 347 16.83 4.68 -21.04
CA PRO A 347 16.15 5.28 -19.89
C PRO A 347 14.61 5.22 -20.01
N ASP A 348 14.05 5.43 -21.19
CA ASP A 348 12.60 5.49 -21.38
C ASP A 348 11.87 4.16 -21.12
N GLY A 349 12.61 3.06 -21.07
CA GLY A 349 12.04 1.72 -20.86
C GLY A 349 11.97 1.27 -19.41
N PHE A 350 12.63 1.98 -18.46
CA PHE A 350 12.89 1.38 -17.16
C PHE A 350 12.66 2.29 -15.96
N VAL A 351 12.32 1.63 -14.84
CA VAL A 351 12.27 2.19 -13.49
C VAL A 351 13.22 1.39 -12.61
N LEU A 352 14.08 2.06 -11.85
CA LEU A 352 14.90 1.45 -10.80
C LEU A 352 14.23 1.63 -9.44
N LYS A 353 14.22 0.57 -8.63
CA LYS A 353 13.69 0.60 -7.26
C LYS A 353 14.66 -0.14 -6.34
N ARG A 354 15.01 0.44 -5.17
CA ARG A 354 15.75 -0.31 -4.16
C ARG A 354 14.90 -1.50 -3.70
N ALA A 355 15.49 -2.67 -3.58
CA ALA A 355 14.78 -3.91 -3.29
C ALA A 355 14.02 -3.84 -1.96
N TRP A 356 14.64 -3.27 -0.92
CA TRP A 356 13.98 -3.00 0.35
C TRP A 356 14.07 -1.51 0.70
N ASP A 357 12.99 -0.79 0.43
CA ASP A 357 12.75 0.60 0.81
C ASP A 357 11.26 0.91 0.61
N TYR A 358 10.78 2.01 1.21
CA TYR A 358 9.37 2.41 1.22
C TYR A 358 9.20 3.90 0.93
N GLY A 359 7.97 4.30 0.56
CA GLY A 359 7.62 5.71 0.34
C GLY A 359 8.28 6.33 -0.89
N GLY A 360 8.71 5.54 -1.86
CA GLY A 360 9.27 6.02 -3.13
C GLY A 360 10.66 6.68 -3.03
N LYS A 361 11.36 6.56 -1.90
CA LYS A 361 12.62 7.26 -1.62
C LYS A 361 13.74 6.93 -2.60
N ALA A 362 13.89 5.66 -2.97
CA ALA A 362 14.88 5.19 -3.91
C ALA A 362 14.20 4.59 -5.16
N VAL A 363 13.25 5.33 -5.73
CA VAL A 363 12.59 5.02 -6.99
C VAL A 363 13.02 6.04 -8.04
N PHE A 364 13.56 5.56 -9.15
CA PHE A 364 14.06 6.38 -10.25
C PHE A 364 13.37 5.97 -11.54
N VAL A 365 12.61 6.89 -12.11
CA VAL A 365 11.84 6.68 -13.34
C VAL A 365 12.67 7.23 -14.49
N GLY A 366 13.12 6.37 -15.39
CA GLY A 366 13.99 6.75 -16.49
C GLY A 366 13.40 7.82 -17.42
N PRO A 367 12.12 7.75 -17.85
CA PRO A 367 11.48 8.84 -18.60
C PRO A 367 11.44 10.20 -17.89
N ALA A 368 11.64 10.24 -16.60
CA ALA A 368 11.70 11.46 -15.80
C ALA A 368 13.14 11.87 -15.44
N SER A 369 14.16 11.26 -16.04
CA SER A 369 15.58 11.52 -15.74
C SER A 369 16.02 12.96 -16.02
N GLY A 370 15.38 13.66 -16.95
CA GLY A 370 15.59 15.09 -17.22
C GLY A 370 14.84 16.05 -16.29
N GLU A 371 13.98 15.56 -15.38
CA GLU A 371 13.20 16.42 -14.48
C GLU A 371 14.05 16.87 -13.27
N PRO A 372 13.87 18.11 -12.76
CA PRO A 372 14.64 18.62 -11.61
C PRO A 372 14.56 17.74 -10.37
N GLY A 373 13.43 17.09 -10.12
CA GLY A 373 13.23 16.18 -8.99
C GLY A 373 14.05 14.89 -9.07
N PHE A 374 14.53 14.50 -10.24
CA PHE A 374 15.37 13.32 -10.43
C PHE A 374 16.75 13.49 -9.76
N ALA A 375 17.42 14.59 -10.04
CA ALA A 375 18.72 14.92 -9.46
C ALA A 375 18.67 15.03 -7.93
N THR A 376 17.61 15.64 -7.39
CA THR A 376 17.40 15.72 -5.93
C THR A 376 17.22 14.34 -5.30
N ARG A 377 16.50 13.42 -5.96
CA ARG A 377 16.35 12.04 -5.46
C ARG A 377 17.66 11.26 -5.52
N SER A 378 18.46 11.42 -6.59
CA SER A 378 19.76 10.74 -6.68
C SER A 378 20.71 11.23 -5.58
N GLU A 379 20.75 12.54 -5.31
CA GLU A 379 21.53 13.14 -4.23
C GLU A 379 21.08 12.60 -2.85
N ALA A 380 19.78 12.50 -2.61
CA ALA A 380 19.24 11.94 -1.36
C ALA A 380 19.58 10.44 -1.17
N ALA A 381 19.62 9.66 -2.24
CA ALA A 381 19.87 8.22 -2.19
C ALA A 381 21.35 7.85 -2.17
N PHE A 382 22.19 8.62 -2.86
CA PHE A 382 23.59 8.28 -3.11
C PHE A 382 24.59 9.34 -2.62
N GLY A 383 24.12 10.53 -2.19
CA GLY A 383 24.99 11.65 -1.79
C GLY A 383 25.49 12.51 -2.96
N GLU A 384 25.06 12.20 -4.17
CA GLU A 384 25.52 12.87 -5.39
C GLU A 384 24.40 12.96 -6.44
N ARG A 385 24.50 13.98 -7.31
CA ARG A 385 23.59 14.16 -8.44
C ARG A 385 24.11 13.37 -9.61
N LEU A 386 23.37 12.35 -10.01
CA LEU A 386 23.73 11.44 -11.09
C LEU A 386 22.77 11.63 -12.26
N ASP A 387 23.29 11.51 -13.47
CA ASP A 387 22.47 11.27 -14.65
C ASP A 387 22.01 9.80 -14.71
N TRP A 388 21.23 9.43 -15.70
CA TRP A 388 20.68 8.08 -15.77
C TRP A 388 21.74 6.98 -15.91
N PRO A 389 22.72 7.05 -16.83
CA PRO A 389 23.76 6.01 -16.96
C PRO A 389 24.57 5.81 -15.68
N ASP A 390 25.02 6.91 -15.06
CA ASP A 390 25.80 6.87 -13.83
C ASP A 390 24.97 6.35 -12.66
N LEU A 391 23.70 6.74 -12.58
CA LEU A 391 22.78 6.22 -11.58
C LEU A 391 22.56 4.72 -11.72
N VAL A 392 22.39 4.20 -12.95
CA VAL A 392 22.25 2.75 -13.22
C VAL A 392 23.49 2.00 -12.76
N ALA A 393 24.69 2.50 -13.11
CA ALA A 393 25.96 1.90 -12.68
C ALA A 393 26.10 1.93 -11.16
N ARG A 394 25.76 3.04 -10.52
CA ARG A 394 25.80 3.20 -9.07
C ARG A 394 24.80 2.30 -8.34
N ALA A 395 23.59 2.18 -8.89
CA ALA A 395 22.54 1.31 -8.34
C ALA A 395 22.91 -0.18 -8.44
N ALA A 396 23.55 -0.59 -9.57
CA ALA A 396 24.01 -1.96 -9.77
C ALA A 396 25.13 -2.36 -8.78
N ALA A 397 25.92 -1.38 -8.31
CA ALA A 397 26.99 -1.59 -7.34
C ALA A 397 26.57 -1.38 -5.87
N ASP A 398 25.33 -0.92 -5.59
CA ASP A 398 24.87 -0.62 -4.24
C ASP A 398 24.22 -1.84 -3.57
N PRO A 399 24.84 -2.45 -2.55
CA PRO A 399 24.28 -3.61 -1.87
C PRO A 399 23.21 -3.26 -0.82
N ARG A 400 23.03 -1.98 -0.49
CA ARG A 400 22.10 -1.55 0.56
C ARG A 400 20.67 -1.95 0.26
N GLY A 401 19.97 -2.52 1.26
CA GLY A 401 18.59 -2.98 1.12
C GLY A 401 18.42 -4.05 0.03
N GLY A 402 19.45 -4.91 -0.16
CA GLY A 402 19.43 -5.99 -1.16
C GLY A 402 19.66 -5.52 -2.61
N GLY A 403 20.24 -4.34 -2.80
CA GLY A 403 20.49 -3.77 -4.12
C GLY A 403 19.24 -3.16 -4.76
N PHE A 404 19.22 -3.16 -6.07
CA PHE A 404 18.12 -2.60 -6.87
C PHE A 404 17.45 -3.66 -7.74
N VAL A 405 16.17 -3.45 -8.00
CA VAL A 405 15.46 -4.10 -9.09
C VAL A 405 15.23 -3.09 -10.21
N VAL A 406 15.24 -3.60 -11.43
CA VAL A 406 14.80 -2.87 -12.64
C VAL A 406 13.44 -3.42 -13.08
N GLN A 407 12.51 -2.53 -13.34
CA GLN A 407 11.16 -2.86 -13.79
C GLN A 407 10.86 -2.12 -15.10
N ALA A 408 10.18 -2.78 -16.03
CA ALA A 408 9.72 -2.11 -17.25
C ALA A 408 8.75 -0.97 -16.90
N VAL A 409 8.88 0.15 -17.58
CA VAL A 409 7.97 1.30 -17.44
C VAL A 409 6.57 0.87 -17.85
N VAL A 410 5.60 1.25 -17.05
CA VAL A 410 4.19 1.15 -17.40
C VAL A 410 3.75 2.47 -17.99
N ASP A 411 3.22 2.40 -19.21
CA ASP A 411 2.62 3.58 -19.83
C ASP A 411 1.25 3.86 -19.19
N VAL A 412 1.17 5.00 -18.52
CA VAL A 412 -0.01 5.42 -17.78
C VAL A 412 -0.41 6.81 -18.27
N PRO A 413 -1.64 6.99 -18.77
CA PRO A 413 -2.13 8.31 -19.12
C PRO A 413 -2.26 9.19 -17.88
N ARG A 414 -2.17 10.48 -18.08
CA ARG A 414 -2.62 11.45 -17.08
C ARG A 414 -4.13 11.57 -17.17
N GLU A 415 -4.77 11.68 -16.01
CA GLU A 415 -6.20 11.89 -15.89
C GLU A 415 -6.47 13.31 -15.37
N ARG A 416 -7.55 13.92 -15.84
CA ARG A 416 -7.97 15.24 -15.36
C ARG A 416 -8.81 15.09 -14.10
N HIS A 417 -8.34 15.69 -13.02
CA HIS A 417 -9.06 15.73 -11.76
C HIS A 417 -9.11 17.14 -11.18
N LEU A 418 -10.13 17.40 -10.37
CA LEU A 418 -10.20 18.54 -9.48
C LEU A 418 -9.71 18.12 -8.10
N LEU A 419 -8.80 18.90 -7.54
CA LEU A 419 -8.29 18.74 -6.18
C LEU A 419 -8.87 19.84 -5.30
N ALA A 420 -9.32 19.48 -4.10
CA ALA A 420 -9.88 20.43 -3.15
C ALA A 420 -8.76 21.02 -2.28
N THR A 421 -8.56 22.32 -2.36
CA THR A 421 -7.61 23.04 -1.51
C THR A 421 -8.33 24.06 -0.61
N PRO A 422 -7.67 24.55 0.46
CA PRO A 422 -8.23 25.63 1.28
C PRO A 422 -8.55 26.91 0.47
N ALA A 423 -7.86 27.12 -0.65
CA ALA A 423 -8.07 28.27 -1.55
C ALA A 423 -9.17 28.03 -2.61
N GLY A 424 -9.69 26.81 -2.72
CA GLY A 424 -10.68 26.40 -3.71
C GLY A 424 -10.24 25.21 -4.57
N PRO A 425 -11.00 24.88 -5.62
CA PRO A 425 -10.67 23.78 -6.51
C PRO A 425 -9.45 24.12 -7.39
N VAL A 426 -8.58 23.13 -7.58
CA VAL A 426 -7.43 23.20 -8.50
C VAL A 426 -7.60 22.09 -9.52
N GLU A 427 -7.69 22.44 -10.80
CA GLU A 427 -7.70 21.47 -11.90
C GLU A 427 -6.26 21.04 -12.20
N GLY A 428 -6.05 19.73 -12.37
CA GLY A 428 -4.74 19.19 -12.70
C GLY A 428 -4.83 17.92 -13.54
N GLU A 429 -3.81 17.73 -14.37
CA GLU A 429 -3.54 16.45 -15.02
C GLU A 429 -2.60 15.64 -14.10
N VAL A 430 -3.07 14.51 -13.58
CA VAL A 430 -2.39 13.71 -12.59
C VAL A 430 -2.23 12.27 -13.03
N PHE A 431 -1.19 11.63 -12.53
CA PHE A 431 -1.09 10.17 -12.56
C PHE A 431 -1.93 9.61 -11.41
N VAL A 432 -2.69 8.57 -11.71
CA VAL A 432 -3.58 7.93 -10.75
C VAL A 432 -3.13 6.49 -10.53
N ASP A 433 -3.00 6.10 -9.28
CA ASP A 433 -2.87 4.71 -8.91
C ASP A 433 -4.09 4.21 -8.13
N TYR A 434 -4.31 2.91 -8.21
CA TYR A 434 -5.32 2.20 -7.45
C TYR A 434 -4.65 1.11 -6.65
N SER A 435 -4.70 1.21 -5.35
CA SER A 435 -4.19 0.17 -4.46
C SER A 435 -5.35 -0.68 -3.96
N ALA A 436 -5.31 -1.98 -4.23
CA ALA A 436 -6.30 -2.95 -3.77
C ALA A 436 -5.80 -3.65 -2.52
N PHE A 437 -6.67 -3.77 -1.51
CA PHE A 437 -6.40 -4.59 -0.33
C PHE A 437 -6.80 -6.04 -0.57
N ALA A 438 -6.16 -6.96 0.16
CA ALA A 438 -6.46 -8.38 0.15
C ALA A 438 -6.01 -9.01 1.48
N SER A 439 -6.59 -10.14 1.84
CA SER A 439 -6.06 -11.02 2.88
C SER A 439 -5.42 -12.25 2.24
N VAL A 440 -4.55 -12.95 2.94
CA VAL A 440 -3.95 -14.20 2.47
C VAL A 440 -4.09 -15.28 3.53
N GLY A 441 -4.65 -16.43 3.16
CA GLY A 441 -4.78 -17.59 4.04
C GLY A 441 -5.96 -17.53 5.02
N LEU A 442 -6.89 -16.57 4.87
CA LEU A 442 -8.18 -16.58 5.54
C LEU A 442 -9.17 -17.48 4.77
N ARG A 443 -10.04 -18.18 5.49
CA ARG A 443 -11.12 -19.00 4.90
C ARG A 443 -12.23 -18.15 4.30
N SER A 444 -12.49 -17.00 4.90
CA SER A 444 -13.43 -15.99 4.42
C SER A 444 -12.72 -14.65 4.34
N GLU A 445 -12.67 -14.09 3.15
CA GLU A 445 -12.12 -12.76 2.95
C GLU A 445 -13.19 -11.70 3.12
N PRO A 446 -12.84 -10.57 3.78
CA PRO A 446 -13.70 -9.39 3.80
C PRO A 446 -13.94 -8.81 2.41
N ALA A 447 -15.02 -8.03 2.29
CA ALA A 447 -15.29 -7.26 1.08
C ALA A 447 -14.39 -6.01 1.03
N TRP A 448 -13.16 -6.19 0.60
CA TRP A 448 -12.19 -5.11 0.44
C TRP A 448 -12.58 -4.16 -0.71
N GLY A 449 -12.40 -2.89 -0.47
CA GLY A 449 -12.37 -1.87 -1.51
C GLY A 449 -10.94 -1.59 -1.97
N GLY A 450 -10.59 -0.31 -2.06
CA GLY A 450 -9.25 0.13 -2.41
C GLY A 450 -9.02 1.58 -2.01
N VAL A 451 -7.82 2.07 -2.27
CA VAL A 451 -7.49 3.48 -2.16
C VAL A 451 -6.99 4.00 -3.51
N VAL A 452 -7.42 5.20 -3.86
CA VAL A 452 -6.98 5.88 -5.08
C VAL A 452 -6.13 7.07 -4.69
N ARG A 453 -4.89 7.10 -5.22
CA ARG A 453 -3.98 8.22 -5.00
C ARG A 453 -3.73 8.94 -6.33
N ALA A 454 -3.45 10.22 -6.25
CA ALA A 454 -3.15 11.06 -7.40
C ALA A 454 -1.92 11.93 -7.17
N SER A 455 -1.11 12.12 -8.20
CA SER A 455 0.08 12.98 -8.13
C SER A 455 0.39 13.58 -9.50
N ALA A 456 0.91 14.80 -9.51
CA ALA A 456 1.49 15.38 -10.72
C ALA A 456 2.78 14.67 -11.16
N SER A 457 3.46 13.99 -10.23
CA SER A 457 4.65 13.17 -10.48
C SER A 457 4.26 11.73 -10.84
N ARG A 458 5.06 11.08 -11.71
CA ARG A 458 4.94 9.63 -11.99
C ARG A 458 5.13 8.75 -10.75
N ILE A 459 5.80 9.25 -9.72
CA ILE A 459 5.89 8.58 -8.43
C ILE A 459 4.71 9.07 -7.58
N VAL A 460 3.65 8.27 -7.54
CA VAL A 460 2.45 8.59 -6.78
C VAL A 460 2.73 8.32 -5.30
N ASN A 461 2.94 9.40 -4.53
CA ASN A 461 3.25 9.33 -3.10
C ASN A 461 2.61 10.51 -2.34
N ILE A 462 1.89 10.20 -1.27
CA ILE A 462 1.25 11.19 -0.40
C ILE A 462 2.27 12.09 0.29
N GLN A 463 3.39 11.54 0.77
CA GLN A 463 4.45 12.32 1.43
C GLN A 463 5.14 13.29 0.46
N GLY A 464 5.11 12.99 -0.84
CA GLY A 464 5.63 13.83 -1.92
C GLY A 464 4.63 14.87 -2.45
N GLY A 465 3.52 15.11 -1.76
CA GLY A 465 2.49 16.09 -2.16
C GLY A 465 1.36 15.51 -3.01
N GLY A 466 1.24 14.20 -3.10
CA GLY A 466 0.09 13.53 -3.71
C GLY A 466 -1.19 13.69 -2.89
N GLY A 467 -2.34 13.48 -3.55
CA GLY A 467 -3.67 13.52 -2.95
C GLY A 467 -4.33 12.15 -2.88
N VAL A 468 -5.46 12.07 -2.18
CA VAL A 468 -6.35 10.91 -2.14
C VAL A 468 -7.63 11.26 -2.85
N LEU A 469 -7.97 10.51 -3.89
CA LEU A 469 -9.24 10.68 -4.60
C LEU A 469 -10.33 9.84 -3.91
N PRO A 470 -11.55 10.37 -3.74
CA PRO A 470 -12.67 9.58 -3.27
C PRO A 470 -12.93 8.41 -4.23
N LEU A 471 -12.95 7.18 -3.70
CA LEU A 471 -13.38 6.00 -4.47
C LEU A 471 -14.85 5.75 -4.19
N LEU A 472 -15.68 5.81 -5.22
CA LEU A 472 -17.10 5.56 -5.10
C LEU A 472 -17.54 4.37 -5.97
N MET A 473 -18.46 3.58 -5.43
CA MET A 473 -19.19 2.60 -6.22
C MET A 473 -20.17 3.29 -7.16
N GLU A 474 -20.30 2.77 -8.38
CA GLU A 474 -21.19 3.33 -9.40
C GLU A 474 -22.64 3.56 -8.92
N PRO A 475 -23.30 2.66 -8.14
CA PRO A 475 -24.65 2.93 -7.64
C PRO A 475 -24.71 4.11 -6.66
N VAL A 476 -23.68 4.31 -5.86
CA VAL A 476 -23.57 5.44 -4.91
C VAL A 476 -23.43 6.75 -5.69
N TRP A 477 -22.55 6.78 -6.68
CA TRP A 477 -22.38 7.92 -7.57
C TRP A 477 -23.69 8.26 -8.31
N ALA A 478 -24.38 7.26 -8.85
CA ALA A 478 -25.65 7.47 -9.55
C ALA A 478 -26.72 8.12 -8.66
N LYS A 479 -26.80 7.74 -7.37
CA LYS A 479 -27.72 8.39 -6.41
C LYS A 479 -27.32 9.83 -6.13
N LEU A 480 -26.05 10.09 -5.89
CA LEU A 480 -25.53 11.44 -5.63
C LEU A 480 -25.73 12.35 -6.86
N ARG A 481 -25.46 11.83 -8.07
CA ARG A 481 -25.62 12.54 -9.32
C ARG A 481 -27.08 12.97 -9.57
N ARG A 482 -28.06 12.10 -9.28
CA ARG A 482 -29.49 12.46 -9.33
C ARG A 482 -29.80 13.62 -8.39
N ALA A 483 -29.30 13.59 -7.15
CA ALA A 483 -29.50 14.66 -6.19
C ALA A 483 -28.89 16.00 -6.66
N LEU A 484 -27.79 15.96 -7.42
CA LEU A 484 -27.17 17.14 -8.03
C LEU A 484 -27.97 17.70 -9.22
N GLY A 485 -29.03 17.02 -9.69
CA GLY A 485 -29.78 17.42 -10.85
C GLY A 485 -29.05 17.27 -12.20
N ALA A 486 -28.00 16.45 -12.22
CA ALA A 486 -27.16 16.22 -13.41
C ALA A 486 -27.71 15.11 -14.33
N GLU A 487 -28.97 14.69 -14.15
CA GLU A 487 -29.68 13.80 -15.10
C GLU A 487 -30.30 14.64 -16.22
N SER A 488 -29.71 14.57 -17.39
CA SER A 488 -30.35 14.91 -18.66
C SER A 488 -30.08 13.81 -19.68
#